data_7d8a67a33b80080a91b95f097520686b
#
_entry.id   7d8a67a33b80080a91b95f097520686b
#
_cell.length_a   1.000
_cell.length_b   1.000
_cell.length_c   1.000
_cell.angle_alpha   90.00
_cell.angle_beta   90.00
_cell.angle_gamma   90.00
#
_symmetry.space_group_name_H-M   'P 1'
#
loop_
_entity.id
_entity.type
_entity.pdbx_description
1 polymer ?
#
loop_
_entity_poly.entity_id
_entity_poly.type
_entity_poly.pdbx_seq_one_letter_code
_entity_poly.pdbx_strand_id
1 'polypeptide(L)'
;MSELLDATGADDEHRAAAVARAAELLLAGEVVVLPTDTVYGIAADAFSTEATAALLAAKGRDRAIPLPVMIRTPQQLAGLAATVPSAADHLVAAFWPGPLTLVLHAQPRLTWDIGESDGTVAIRMPLDDATLEVIRAVGPLAVTAANAPGGDAPRSVEDAQHQLGEQVAAYLDAGTRPEGATSTIVDLTREAPKVLREGAIPTELVLDVAEGRVDPGTAAAILAGDGTDDGQ
;
A
#
# COMPACT_ATOMS: atom_id res chain seq x y z
N MET A 1 18.99 -8.23 15.65
CA MET A 1 19.60 -7.22 14.75
C MET A 1 18.91 -7.33 13.41
N SER A 2 18.28 -6.26 12.93
CA SER A 2 17.55 -6.25 11.66
C SER A 2 18.51 -6.34 10.47
N GLU A 3 18.10 -7.06 9.42
CA GLU A 3 18.85 -7.15 8.17
C GLU A 3 18.61 -5.89 7.30
N LEU A 4 19.66 -5.38 6.64
CA LEU A 4 19.52 -4.39 5.56
C LEU A 4 19.66 -5.12 4.22
N LEU A 5 18.61 -5.10 3.41
CA LEU A 5 18.52 -5.78 2.12
C LEU A 5 18.60 -4.73 1.01
N ASP A 6 19.70 -4.67 0.29
CA ASP A 6 19.95 -3.68 -0.76
C ASP A 6 19.30 -4.09 -2.08
N ALA A 7 18.32 -3.32 -2.53
CA ALA A 7 17.66 -3.44 -3.82
C ALA A 7 17.87 -2.18 -4.69
N THR A 8 18.83 -1.30 -4.34
CA THR A 8 19.11 -0.04 -5.06
C THR A 8 19.98 -0.25 -6.29
N GLY A 9 20.74 -1.36 -6.34
CA GLY A 9 21.73 -1.63 -7.38
C GLY A 9 21.13 -1.90 -8.76
N ALA A 10 21.91 -1.60 -9.80
CA ALA A 10 21.59 -1.93 -11.19
C ALA A 10 21.76 -3.44 -11.50
N ASP A 11 22.24 -4.24 -10.55
CA ASP A 11 22.43 -5.67 -10.68
C ASP A 11 21.14 -6.41 -10.32
N ASP A 12 20.49 -6.95 -11.34
CA ASP A 12 19.24 -7.69 -11.21
C ASP A 12 19.34 -8.89 -10.26
N GLU A 13 20.51 -9.54 -10.17
CA GLU A 13 20.71 -10.70 -9.30
C GLU A 13 20.73 -10.30 -7.82
N HIS A 14 21.41 -9.22 -7.47
CA HIS A 14 21.43 -8.68 -6.10
C HIS A 14 20.03 -8.21 -5.67
N ARG A 15 19.35 -7.47 -6.54
CA ARG A 15 17.96 -7.03 -6.28
C ARG A 15 17.03 -8.22 -6.08
N ALA A 16 17.10 -9.23 -6.94
CA ALA A 16 16.29 -10.44 -6.83
C ALA A 16 16.57 -11.20 -5.52
N ALA A 17 17.83 -11.29 -5.08
CA ALA A 17 18.21 -11.92 -3.83
C ALA A 17 17.63 -11.15 -2.61
N ALA A 18 17.71 -9.81 -2.61
CA ALA A 18 17.15 -8.97 -1.57
C ALA A 18 15.61 -9.14 -1.46
N VAL A 19 14.92 -9.10 -2.60
CA VAL A 19 13.47 -9.33 -2.69
C VAL A 19 13.09 -10.74 -2.22
N ALA A 20 13.83 -11.76 -2.63
CA ALA A 20 13.60 -13.15 -2.21
C ALA A 20 13.78 -13.30 -0.68
N ARG A 21 14.81 -12.67 -0.12
CA ARG A 21 15.06 -12.70 1.33
C ARG A 21 13.95 -12.00 2.12
N ALA A 22 13.46 -10.85 1.65
CA ALA A 22 12.32 -10.16 2.26
C ALA A 22 11.06 -11.04 2.24
N ALA A 23 10.81 -11.73 1.12
CA ALA A 23 9.67 -12.65 1.01
C ALA A 23 9.80 -13.86 1.95
N GLU A 24 11.00 -14.46 2.08
CA GLU A 24 11.25 -15.55 3.03
C GLU A 24 10.92 -15.16 4.47
N LEU A 25 11.35 -13.96 4.90
CA LEU A 25 11.08 -13.44 6.24
C LEU A 25 9.58 -13.26 6.47
N LEU A 26 8.87 -12.66 5.52
CA LEU A 26 7.42 -12.49 5.60
C LEU A 26 6.67 -13.83 5.66
N LEU A 27 7.08 -14.81 4.84
CA LEU A 27 6.52 -16.19 4.88
C LEU A 27 6.83 -16.92 6.20
N ALA A 28 7.92 -16.55 6.87
CA ALA A 28 8.25 -17.04 8.21
C ALA A 28 7.43 -16.34 9.33
N GLY A 29 6.56 -15.39 9.00
CA GLY A 29 5.73 -14.65 9.94
C GLY A 29 6.41 -13.40 10.52
N GLU A 30 7.57 -13.05 10.00
CA GLU A 30 8.33 -11.86 10.43
C GLU A 30 7.76 -10.59 9.80
N VAL A 31 8.13 -9.44 10.37
CA VAL A 31 7.73 -8.11 9.88
C VAL A 31 8.92 -7.48 9.15
N VAL A 32 8.65 -6.92 7.96
CA VAL A 32 9.68 -6.32 7.10
C VAL A 32 9.26 -4.92 6.67
N VAL A 33 10.22 -4.01 6.56
CA VAL A 33 9.99 -2.69 5.96
C VAL A 33 10.26 -2.77 4.46
N LEU A 34 9.29 -2.31 3.65
CA LEU A 34 9.31 -2.34 2.20
C LEU A 34 9.19 -0.93 1.61
N PRO A 35 9.82 -0.66 0.45
CA PRO A 35 9.61 0.58 -0.30
C PRO A 35 8.19 0.61 -0.90
N THR A 36 7.63 1.79 -1.15
CA THR A 36 6.44 1.97 -2.00
C THR A 36 6.62 3.22 -2.86
N ASP A 37 5.71 3.46 -3.79
CA ASP A 37 5.66 4.69 -4.58
C ASP A 37 5.35 5.96 -3.75
N THR A 38 4.93 5.81 -2.50
CA THR A 38 4.64 6.93 -1.61
C THR A 38 5.71 7.10 -0.52
N VAL A 39 5.73 6.20 0.44
CA VAL A 39 6.63 6.19 1.60
C VAL A 39 7.02 4.76 1.92
N TYR A 40 8.04 4.55 2.75
CA TYR A 40 8.35 3.21 3.24
C TYR A 40 7.23 2.70 4.15
N GLY A 41 6.86 1.43 3.96
CA GLY A 41 5.81 0.73 4.70
C GLY A 41 6.35 -0.42 5.52
N ILE A 42 5.82 -0.61 6.73
CA ILE A 42 6.03 -1.83 7.53
C ILE A 42 4.96 -2.83 7.10
N ALA A 43 5.39 -4.06 6.81
CA ALA A 43 4.60 -5.10 6.16
C ALA A 43 4.62 -6.42 6.92
N ALA A 44 3.51 -7.15 6.84
CA ALA A 44 3.34 -8.52 7.33
C ALA A 44 2.44 -9.31 6.38
N ASP A 45 2.50 -10.64 6.39
CA ASP A 45 1.52 -11.49 5.70
C ASP A 45 0.11 -11.19 6.25
N ALA A 46 -0.81 -10.74 5.38
CA ALA A 46 -2.16 -10.37 5.78
C ALA A 46 -2.99 -11.55 6.30
N PHE A 47 -2.61 -12.78 5.97
CA PHE A 47 -3.30 -14.01 6.39
C PHE A 47 -2.65 -14.70 7.60
N SER A 48 -1.53 -14.20 8.11
CA SER A 48 -0.93 -14.64 9.38
C SER A 48 -1.35 -13.74 10.52
N THR A 49 -2.19 -14.24 11.41
CA THR A 49 -2.67 -13.52 12.60
C THR A 49 -1.51 -13.12 13.51
N GLU A 50 -0.50 -13.98 13.62
CA GLU A 50 0.71 -13.74 14.41
C GLU A 50 1.53 -12.61 13.80
N ALA A 51 1.71 -12.60 12.47
CA ALA A 51 2.48 -11.58 11.77
C ALA A 51 1.80 -10.20 11.81
N THR A 52 0.47 -10.14 11.62
CA THR A 52 -0.29 -8.88 11.75
C THR A 52 -0.29 -8.36 13.18
N ALA A 53 -0.34 -9.23 14.19
CA ALA A 53 -0.20 -8.84 15.59
C ALA A 53 1.21 -8.29 15.88
N ALA A 54 2.26 -8.92 15.35
CA ALA A 54 3.63 -8.44 15.46
C ALA A 54 3.82 -7.07 14.80
N LEU A 55 3.21 -6.85 13.62
CA LEU A 55 3.21 -5.55 12.95
C LEU A 55 2.54 -4.47 13.80
N LEU A 56 1.36 -4.75 14.35
CA LEU A 56 0.66 -3.81 15.24
C LEU A 56 1.50 -3.47 16.48
N ALA A 57 2.17 -4.47 17.07
CA ALA A 57 3.05 -4.28 18.23
C ALA A 57 4.28 -3.44 17.87
N ALA A 58 4.99 -3.75 16.78
CA ALA A 58 6.14 -3.00 16.30
C ALA A 58 5.79 -1.53 15.98
N LYS A 59 4.57 -1.31 15.51
CA LYS A 59 4.04 0.01 15.17
C LYS A 59 3.49 0.76 16.39
N GLY A 60 3.26 0.10 17.53
CA GLY A 60 2.50 0.68 18.65
C GLY A 60 1.11 1.16 18.22
N ARG A 61 0.48 0.46 17.24
CA ARG A 61 -0.79 0.86 16.64
C ARG A 61 -1.96 0.17 17.34
N ASP A 62 -3.00 0.95 17.63
CA ASP A 62 -4.25 0.42 18.16
C ASP A 62 -4.96 -0.43 17.08
N ARG A 63 -5.54 -1.56 17.49
CA ARG A 63 -6.35 -2.44 16.64
C ARG A 63 -7.62 -1.78 16.12
N ALA A 64 -8.11 -0.73 16.80
CA ALA A 64 -9.24 0.08 16.34
C ALA A 64 -8.99 0.80 15.00
N ILE A 65 -7.73 0.86 14.56
CA ILE A 65 -7.38 1.41 13.24
C ILE A 65 -6.88 0.24 12.37
N PRO A 66 -7.73 -0.36 11.52
CA PRO A 66 -7.37 -1.55 10.77
C PRO A 66 -6.19 -1.33 9.83
N LEU A 67 -5.47 -2.43 9.53
CA LEU A 67 -4.36 -2.42 8.61
C LEU A 67 -4.85 -2.42 7.16
N PRO A 68 -4.34 -1.53 6.31
CA PRO A 68 -4.55 -1.63 4.87
C PRO A 68 -3.85 -2.87 4.30
N VAL A 69 -4.37 -3.37 3.18
CA VAL A 69 -3.82 -4.54 2.47
C VAL A 69 -3.30 -4.11 1.11
N MET A 70 -2.05 -4.49 0.81
CA MET A 70 -1.47 -4.31 -0.52
C MET A 70 -1.58 -5.59 -1.35
N ILE A 71 -1.92 -5.42 -2.63
CA ILE A 71 -2.11 -6.49 -3.60
C ILE A 71 -1.22 -6.26 -4.83
N ARG A 72 -1.02 -7.32 -5.62
CA ARG A 72 -0.21 -7.28 -6.82
C ARG A 72 -0.99 -6.96 -8.09
N THR A 73 -2.25 -7.37 -8.16
CA THR A 73 -3.07 -7.21 -9.36
C THR A 73 -4.50 -6.82 -8.99
N PRO A 74 -5.20 -6.02 -9.82
CA PRO A 74 -6.59 -5.64 -9.57
C PRO A 74 -7.56 -6.84 -9.46
N GLN A 75 -7.26 -7.95 -10.13
CA GLN A 75 -8.08 -9.17 -10.11
C GLN A 75 -8.21 -9.77 -8.71
N GLN A 76 -7.25 -9.51 -7.82
CA GLN A 76 -7.31 -9.97 -6.43
C GLN A 76 -8.43 -9.29 -5.62
N LEU A 77 -8.97 -8.14 -6.09
CA LEU A 77 -10.14 -7.49 -5.46
C LEU A 77 -11.32 -8.46 -5.32
N ALA A 78 -11.60 -9.26 -6.33
CA ALA A 78 -12.72 -10.21 -6.32
C ALA A 78 -12.61 -11.29 -5.21
N GLY A 79 -11.39 -11.55 -4.73
CA GLY A 79 -11.17 -12.48 -3.61
C GLY A 79 -11.22 -11.80 -2.24
N LEU A 80 -10.96 -10.50 -2.18
CA LEU A 80 -10.79 -9.75 -0.92
C LEU A 80 -12.01 -8.89 -0.57
N ALA A 81 -12.72 -8.39 -1.57
CA ALA A 81 -13.93 -7.59 -1.41
C ALA A 81 -15.19 -8.42 -1.67
N ALA A 82 -16.24 -8.17 -0.91
CA ALA A 82 -17.54 -8.82 -1.10
C ALA A 82 -18.21 -8.35 -2.39
N THR A 83 -18.03 -7.07 -2.72
CA THR A 83 -18.49 -6.44 -3.97
C THR A 83 -17.47 -5.42 -4.43
N VAL A 84 -17.33 -5.30 -5.75
CA VAL A 84 -16.52 -4.25 -6.39
C VAL A 84 -17.47 -3.36 -7.18
N PRO A 85 -17.79 -2.14 -6.71
CA PRO A 85 -18.68 -1.24 -7.44
C PRO A 85 -17.99 -0.67 -8.68
N SER A 86 -18.76 -0.23 -9.69
CA SER A 86 -18.22 0.34 -10.94
C SER A 86 -17.29 1.55 -10.70
N ALA A 87 -17.55 2.34 -9.67
CA ALA A 87 -16.64 3.41 -9.25
C ALA A 87 -15.22 2.88 -8.94
N ALA A 88 -15.11 1.68 -8.35
CA ALA A 88 -13.80 1.06 -8.10
C ALA A 88 -13.11 0.68 -9.42
N ASP A 89 -13.84 0.17 -10.42
CA ASP A 89 -13.26 -0.17 -11.72
C ASP A 89 -12.67 1.06 -12.42
N HIS A 90 -13.39 2.20 -12.40
CA HIS A 90 -12.90 3.46 -12.95
C HIS A 90 -11.63 3.95 -12.23
N LEU A 91 -11.65 3.94 -10.90
CA LEU A 91 -10.54 4.38 -10.06
C LEU A 91 -9.30 3.49 -10.22
N VAL A 92 -9.50 2.18 -10.29
CA VAL A 92 -8.43 1.20 -10.54
C VAL A 92 -7.80 1.43 -11.91
N ALA A 93 -8.62 1.61 -12.95
CA ALA A 93 -8.12 1.86 -14.30
C ALA A 93 -7.33 3.18 -14.42
N ALA A 94 -7.66 4.20 -13.61
CA ALA A 94 -7.00 5.49 -13.63
C ALA A 94 -5.71 5.52 -12.79
N PHE A 95 -5.69 4.86 -11.61
CA PHE A 95 -4.71 5.14 -10.57
C PHE A 95 -3.98 3.91 -10.01
N TRP A 96 -4.23 2.70 -10.53
CA TRP A 96 -3.48 1.51 -10.15
C TRP A 96 -2.65 0.93 -11.31
N PRO A 97 -1.40 0.54 -11.02
CA PRO A 97 -0.69 0.67 -9.74
C PRO A 97 -0.42 2.14 -9.40
N GLY A 98 -0.49 2.50 -8.09
CA GLY A 98 -0.24 3.88 -7.68
C GLY A 98 -0.79 4.27 -6.30
N PRO A 99 -0.83 5.59 -6.02
CA PRO A 99 -1.06 6.14 -4.68
C PRO A 99 -2.54 6.27 -4.31
N LEU A 100 -3.39 5.32 -4.72
CA LEU A 100 -4.80 5.26 -4.36
C LEU A 100 -5.11 4.05 -3.49
N THR A 101 -5.83 4.27 -2.38
CA THR A 101 -6.35 3.23 -1.49
C THR A 101 -7.88 3.24 -1.54
N LEU A 102 -8.49 2.09 -1.84
CA LEU A 102 -9.93 1.88 -1.86
C LEU A 102 -10.40 1.21 -0.58
N VAL A 103 -11.41 1.76 0.10
CA VAL A 103 -12.10 1.08 1.20
C VAL A 103 -13.37 0.42 0.65
N LEU A 104 -13.45 -0.90 0.81
CA LEU A 104 -14.52 -1.76 0.30
C LEU A 104 -15.09 -2.62 1.43
N HIS A 105 -16.29 -3.19 1.23
CA HIS A 105 -16.77 -4.26 2.11
C HIS A 105 -15.88 -5.50 1.94
N ALA A 106 -15.31 -5.99 3.04
CA ALA A 106 -14.45 -7.17 3.04
C ALA A 106 -15.27 -8.43 2.72
N GLN A 107 -14.63 -9.40 2.04
CA GLN A 107 -15.21 -10.72 1.85
C GLN A 107 -15.41 -11.42 3.20
N PRO A 108 -16.64 -11.77 3.62
CA PRO A 108 -16.92 -12.27 4.97
C PRO A 108 -16.26 -13.61 5.32
N ARG A 109 -15.77 -14.34 4.31
CA ARG A 109 -15.16 -15.68 4.50
C ARG A 109 -13.65 -15.63 4.70
N LEU A 110 -13.04 -14.45 4.66
CA LEU A 110 -11.60 -14.32 4.89
C LEU A 110 -11.27 -14.55 6.36
N THR A 111 -10.30 -15.44 6.59
CA THR A 111 -9.80 -15.76 7.93
C THR A 111 -8.51 -14.96 8.18
N TRP A 112 -8.59 -13.66 8.16
CA TRP A 112 -7.48 -12.76 8.50
C TRP A 112 -7.80 -11.95 9.75
N ASP A 113 -6.77 -11.38 10.34
CA ASP A 113 -6.90 -10.43 11.45
C ASP A 113 -6.11 -9.16 11.13
N ILE A 114 -6.76 -8.20 10.49
CA ILE A 114 -6.20 -6.90 10.15
C ILE A 114 -6.61 -5.80 11.14
N GLY A 115 -7.18 -6.16 12.29
CA GLY A 115 -7.73 -5.24 13.29
C GLY A 115 -9.25 -5.14 13.24
N GLU A 116 -9.82 -4.16 13.96
CA GLU A 116 -11.26 -3.92 14.06
C GLU A 116 -11.76 -3.19 12.80
N SER A 117 -12.04 -3.94 11.74
CA SER A 117 -12.35 -3.41 10.41
C SER A 117 -13.84 -3.17 10.14
N ASP A 118 -14.72 -3.55 11.07
CA ASP A 118 -16.19 -3.44 10.91
C ASP A 118 -16.69 -3.99 9.57
N GLY A 119 -16.08 -5.08 9.09
CA GLY A 119 -16.44 -5.71 7.83
C GLY A 119 -15.96 -4.95 6.59
N THR A 120 -15.01 -4.03 6.73
CA THR A 120 -14.39 -3.32 5.61
C THR A 120 -12.92 -3.70 5.44
N VAL A 121 -12.34 -3.35 4.29
CA VAL A 121 -10.92 -3.48 4.02
C VAL A 121 -10.44 -2.33 3.15
N ALA A 122 -9.29 -1.74 3.52
CA ALA A 122 -8.58 -0.77 2.70
C ALA A 122 -7.58 -1.50 1.81
N ILE A 123 -7.68 -1.38 0.50
CA ILE A 123 -6.85 -2.12 -0.47
C ILE A 123 -6.13 -1.14 -1.38
N ARG A 124 -4.86 -1.45 -1.70
CA ARG A 124 -4.04 -0.69 -2.64
C ARG A 124 -3.16 -1.61 -3.48
N MET A 125 -2.91 -1.23 -4.73
CA MET A 125 -1.85 -1.80 -5.57
C MET A 125 -0.74 -0.75 -5.69
N PRO A 126 0.44 -0.94 -5.03
CA PRO A 126 1.52 0.05 -5.07
C PRO A 126 2.22 0.05 -6.43
N LEU A 127 2.80 1.19 -6.83
CA LEU A 127 3.69 1.31 -7.98
C LEU A 127 5.15 1.22 -7.52
N ASP A 128 5.56 0.03 -7.14
CA ASP A 128 6.94 -0.27 -6.77
C ASP A 128 7.26 -1.73 -7.12
N ASP A 129 8.21 -1.94 -8.02
CA ASP A 129 8.51 -3.26 -8.57
C ASP A 129 9.02 -4.24 -7.50
N ALA A 130 9.88 -3.78 -6.57
CA ALA A 130 10.41 -4.64 -5.52
C ALA A 130 9.30 -5.15 -4.61
N THR A 131 8.40 -4.26 -4.18
CA THR A 131 7.24 -4.62 -3.36
C THR A 131 6.25 -5.50 -4.12
N LEU A 132 5.99 -5.23 -5.41
CA LEU A 132 5.11 -6.08 -6.22
C LEU A 132 5.69 -7.50 -6.41
N GLU A 133 7.01 -7.64 -6.49
CA GLU A 133 7.68 -8.95 -6.52
C GLU A 133 7.59 -9.68 -5.18
N VAL A 134 7.75 -8.98 -4.05
CA VAL A 134 7.51 -9.55 -2.72
C VAL A 134 6.07 -10.03 -2.59
N ILE A 135 5.08 -9.20 -2.96
CA ILE A 135 3.65 -9.59 -2.92
C ILE A 135 3.38 -10.79 -3.85
N ARG A 136 4.08 -10.91 -4.98
CA ARG A 136 3.97 -12.08 -5.84
C ARG A 136 4.38 -13.38 -5.14
N ALA A 137 5.40 -13.32 -4.30
CA ALA A 137 5.94 -14.49 -3.61
C ALA A 137 5.14 -14.87 -2.36
N VAL A 138 4.66 -13.87 -1.60
CA VAL A 138 3.99 -14.06 -0.31
C VAL A 138 2.46 -14.12 -0.45
N GLY A 139 1.88 -13.26 -1.28
CA GLY A 139 0.45 -12.97 -1.32
C GLY A 139 0.15 -11.56 -0.83
N PRO A 140 -1.13 -11.24 -0.57
CA PRO A 140 -1.52 -9.94 -0.02
C PRO A 140 -0.82 -9.62 1.31
N LEU A 141 -0.29 -8.41 1.44
CA LEU A 141 0.42 -7.95 2.63
C LEU A 141 -0.39 -6.91 3.40
N ALA A 142 -0.47 -7.04 4.72
CA ALA A 142 -0.91 -5.96 5.59
C ALA A 142 0.24 -4.93 5.68
N VAL A 143 -0.03 -3.67 5.31
CA VAL A 143 1.02 -2.63 5.20
C VAL A 143 0.54 -1.31 5.77
N THR A 144 1.36 -0.68 6.59
CA THR A 144 1.15 0.72 7.02
C THR A 144 2.46 1.50 6.96
N ALA A 145 2.43 2.84 7.02
CA ALA A 145 3.67 3.62 6.98
C ALA A 145 4.66 3.19 8.09
N ALA A 146 5.94 3.09 7.78
CA ALA A 146 6.99 2.57 8.66
C ALA A 146 7.52 3.62 9.66
N ASN A 147 6.66 4.54 10.14
CA ASN A 147 6.98 5.53 11.17
C ASN A 147 6.60 5.05 12.58
N ALA A 148 7.25 5.58 13.60
CA ALA A 148 6.80 5.48 14.98
C ALA A 148 5.48 6.25 15.19
N PRO A 149 4.71 5.98 16.28
CA PRO A 149 3.50 6.76 16.57
C PRO A 149 3.79 8.26 16.64
N GLY A 150 3.09 9.06 15.83
CA GLY A 150 3.27 10.50 15.75
C GLY A 150 4.51 10.98 14.98
N GLY A 151 5.33 10.07 14.48
CA GLY A 151 6.47 10.41 13.64
C GLY A 151 6.10 10.67 12.19
N ASP A 152 7.00 11.30 11.44
CA ASP A 152 6.82 11.56 10.02
C ASP A 152 6.90 10.26 9.20
N ALA A 153 6.15 10.20 8.10
CA ALA A 153 6.20 9.06 7.20
C ALA A 153 7.59 8.95 6.54
N PRO A 154 8.28 7.79 6.65
CA PRO A 154 9.67 7.65 6.22
C PRO A 154 9.79 7.66 4.70
N ARG A 155 10.73 8.43 4.18
CA ARG A 155 11.03 8.54 2.76
C ARG A 155 12.24 7.73 2.34
N SER A 156 13.02 7.26 3.31
CA SER A 156 14.19 6.42 3.10
C SER A 156 14.22 5.27 4.12
N VAL A 157 15.09 4.31 3.89
CA VAL A 157 15.36 3.22 4.84
C VAL A 157 15.91 3.78 6.14
N GLU A 158 16.80 4.78 6.07
CA GLU A 158 17.41 5.42 7.23
C GLU A 158 16.34 6.07 8.12
N ASP A 159 15.37 6.77 7.52
CA ASP A 159 14.25 7.35 8.26
C ASP A 159 13.45 6.27 9.00
N ALA A 160 13.18 5.14 8.34
CA ALA A 160 12.45 4.03 8.93
C ALA A 160 13.27 3.34 10.04
N GLN A 161 14.57 3.11 9.81
CA GLN A 161 15.48 2.52 10.82
C GLN A 161 15.61 3.40 12.06
N HIS A 162 15.66 4.73 11.87
CA HIS A 162 15.72 5.66 13.00
C HIS A 162 14.47 5.57 13.88
N GLN A 163 13.31 5.30 13.31
CA GLN A 163 12.02 5.26 14.01
C GLN A 163 11.67 3.88 14.57
N LEU A 164 11.97 2.80 13.85
CA LEU A 164 11.57 1.43 14.21
C LEU A 164 12.72 0.58 14.79
N GLY A 165 13.98 0.90 14.49
CA GLY A 165 15.15 0.19 15.01
C GLY A 165 15.09 -1.31 14.77
N GLU A 166 15.23 -2.11 15.83
CA GLU A 166 15.24 -3.58 15.79
C GLU A 166 13.84 -4.23 15.95
N GLN A 167 12.76 -3.47 15.79
CA GLN A 167 11.40 -3.97 15.93
C GLN A 167 10.90 -4.75 14.69
N VAL A 168 11.69 -4.78 13.62
CA VAL A 168 11.41 -5.50 12.38
C VAL A 168 12.58 -6.42 12.02
N ALA A 169 12.32 -7.49 11.27
CA ALA A 169 13.34 -8.44 10.87
C ALA A 169 14.28 -7.89 9.80
N ALA A 170 13.76 -7.10 8.86
CA ALA A 170 14.56 -6.54 7.78
C ALA A 170 13.98 -5.22 7.24
N TYR A 171 14.86 -4.51 6.53
CA TYR A 171 14.57 -3.31 5.75
C TYR A 171 15.01 -3.56 4.31
N LEU A 172 14.07 -3.52 3.35
CA LEU A 172 14.36 -3.60 1.92
C LEU A 172 14.58 -2.19 1.39
N ASP A 173 15.82 -1.87 1.04
CA ASP A 173 16.20 -0.55 0.52
C ASP A 173 16.09 -0.51 -1.01
N ALA A 174 15.26 0.37 -1.54
CA ALA A 174 15.18 0.70 -2.96
C ALA A 174 15.33 2.22 -3.20
N GLY A 175 16.08 2.90 -2.34
CA GLY A 175 16.39 4.33 -2.43
C GLY A 175 15.30 5.25 -1.89
N THR A 176 15.56 6.54 -1.95
CA THR A 176 14.69 7.58 -1.38
C THR A 176 13.42 7.80 -2.21
N ARG A 177 12.29 7.99 -1.52
CA ARG A 177 10.99 8.33 -2.14
C ARG A 177 10.89 9.85 -2.32
N PRO A 178 10.85 10.35 -3.56
CA PRO A 178 10.99 11.80 -3.80
C PRO A 178 9.80 12.62 -3.28
N GLU A 179 8.57 12.15 -3.44
CA GLU A 179 7.38 12.94 -3.16
C GLU A 179 6.92 12.89 -1.70
N GLY A 180 7.09 11.77 -1.01
CA GLY A 180 6.73 11.61 0.40
C GLY A 180 5.25 11.80 0.73
N ALA A 181 4.39 12.02 -0.26
CA ALA A 181 2.95 12.12 -0.08
C ALA A 181 2.37 10.73 0.19
N THR A 182 1.45 10.64 1.14
CA THR A 182 0.73 9.38 1.41
C THR A 182 -0.34 9.12 0.34
N SER A 183 -0.88 7.89 0.27
CA SER A 183 -1.98 7.57 -0.65
C SER A 183 -3.25 8.35 -0.34
N THR A 184 -4.02 8.72 -1.36
CA THR A 184 -5.41 9.17 -1.18
C THR A 184 -6.28 7.97 -0.85
N ILE A 185 -7.20 8.11 0.13
CA ILE A 185 -8.09 7.04 0.59
C ILE A 185 -9.53 7.41 0.24
N VAL A 186 -10.22 6.55 -0.49
CA VAL A 186 -11.63 6.73 -0.84
C VAL A 186 -12.48 5.57 -0.31
N ASP A 187 -13.57 5.91 0.36
CA ASP A 187 -14.59 4.98 0.84
C ASP A 187 -15.64 4.73 -0.25
N LEU A 188 -15.76 3.48 -0.67
CA LEU A 188 -16.71 2.99 -1.65
C LEU A 188 -17.72 2.00 -1.03
N THR A 189 -17.82 1.95 0.29
CA THR A 189 -18.81 1.12 1.00
C THR A 189 -20.20 1.73 0.99
N ARG A 190 -20.32 2.99 0.57
CA ARG A 190 -21.55 3.77 0.53
C ARG A 190 -22.02 3.98 -0.91
N GLU A 191 -23.26 4.44 -1.06
CA GLU A 191 -23.84 4.76 -2.36
C GLU A 191 -23.03 5.81 -3.13
N ALA A 192 -22.58 6.88 -2.44
CA ALA A 192 -21.71 7.90 -2.99
C ALA A 192 -20.26 7.73 -2.51
N PRO A 193 -19.26 7.77 -3.40
CA PRO A 193 -17.85 7.78 -3.05
C PRO A 193 -17.51 8.92 -2.09
N LYS A 194 -16.65 8.65 -1.09
CA LYS A 194 -16.21 9.66 -0.13
C LYS A 194 -14.71 9.57 0.09
N VAL A 195 -13.98 10.63 -0.17
CA VAL A 195 -12.56 10.72 0.21
C VAL A 195 -12.45 10.86 1.72
N LEU A 196 -11.77 9.89 2.35
CA LEU A 196 -11.50 9.88 3.79
C LEU A 196 -10.21 10.62 4.14
N ARG A 197 -9.25 10.61 3.21
CA ARG A 197 -7.97 11.30 3.34
C ARG A 197 -7.46 11.68 1.96
N GLU A 198 -7.18 12.95 1.74
CA GLU A 198 -6.43 13.39 0.58
C GLU A 198 -4.94 13.07 0.77
N GLY A 199 -4.30 12.66 -0.30
CA GLY A 199 -2.89 12.33 -0.38
C GLY A 199 -2.30 12.80 -1.71
N ALA A 200 -1.57 11.92 -2.40
CA ALA A 200 -0.94 12.25 -3.67
C ALA A 200 -1.92 12.57 -4.82
N ILE A 201 -3.17 12.10 -4.73
CA ILE A 201 -4.20 12.37 -5.74
C ILE A 201 -5.20 13.37 -5.15
N PRO A 202 -5.48 14.51 -5.82
CA PRO A 202 -6.47 15.50 -5.36
C PRO A 202 -7.88 14.90 -5.23
N THR A 203 -8.61 15.33 -4.19
CA THR A 203 -9.96 14.86 -3.88
C THR A 203 -10.93 15.01 -5.06
N GLU A 204 -10.90 16.17 -5.74
CA GLU A 204 -11.79 16.46 -6.86
C GLU A 204 -11.57 15.47 -8.00
N LEU A 205 -10.31 15.19 -8.37
CA LEU A 205 -9.99 14.24 -9.43
C LEU A 205 -10.45 12.82 -9.10
N VAL A 206 -10.27 12.37 -7.85
CA VAL A 206 -10.76 11.05 -7.40
C VAL A 206 -12.28 10.95 -7.54
N LEU A 207 -13.02 11.98 -7.10
CA LEU A 207 -14.49 11.98 -7.16
C LEU A 207 -14.99 12.08 -8.61
N ASP A 208 -14.35 12.87 -9.47
CA ASP A 208 -14.72 13.01 -10.86
C ASP A 208 -14.55 11.68 -11.64
N VAL A 209 -13.47 10.94 -11.36
CA VAL A 209 -13.26 9.62 -11.96
C VAL A 209 -14.24 8.60 -11.38
N ALA A 210 -14.45 8.57 -10.07
CA ALA A 210 -15.36 7.63 -9.41
C ALA A 210 -16.80 7.76 -9.94
N GLU A 211 -17.24 8.97 -10.23
CA GLU A 211 -18.58 9.29 -10.74
C GLU A 211 -18.66 9.29 -12.28
N GLY A 212 -17.56 8.98 -12.98
CA GLY A 212 -17.49 8.90 -14.44
C GLY A 212 -17.55 10.25 -15.16
N ARG A 213 -17.24 11.36 -14.46
CA ARG A 213 -17.14 12.70 -15.07
C ARG A 213 -15.83 12.90 -15.84
N VAL A 214 -14.78 12.22 -15.41
CA VAL A 214 -13.47 12.18 -16.07
C VAL A 214 -13.14 10.73 -16.36
N ASP A 215 -12.75 10.44 -17.62
CA ASP A 215 -12.34 9.09 -17.98
C ASP A 215 -10.97 8.72 -17.40
N PRO A 216 -10.71 7.41 -17.15
CA PRO A 216 -9.48 6.98 -16.51
C PRO A 216 -8.19 7.39 -17.22
N GLY A 217 -8.17 7.41 -18.56
CA GLY A 217 -6.98 7.79 -19.34
C GLY A 217 -6.66 9.27 -19.18
N THR A 218 -7.67 10.14 -19.24
CA THR A 218 -7.52 11.59 -18.99
C THR A 218 -7.05 11.83 -17.55
N ALA A 219 -7.61 11.14 -16.57
CA ALA A 219 -7.20 11.29 -15.17
C ALA A 219 -5.74 10.87 -14.93
N ALA A 220 -5.30 9.78 -15.55
CA ALA A 220 -3.91 9.34 -15.49
C ALA A 220 -2.95 10.38 -16.09
N ALA A 221 -3.31 10.98 -17.24
CA ALA A 221 -2.53 12.04 -17.89
C ALA A 221 -2.44 13.31 -17.01
N ILE A 222 -3.55 13.71 -16.39
CA ILE A 222 -3.56 14.86 -15.45
C ILE A 222 -2.61 14.60 -14.28
N LEU A 223 -2.63 13.41 -13.70
CA LEU A 223 -1.77 13.05 -12.58
C LEU A 223 -0.29 12.99 -12.96
N ALA A 224 0.01 12.56 -14.20
CA ALA A 224 1.38 12.53 -14.74
C ALA A 224 1.94 13.93 -15.10
N GLY A 225 1.12 14.98 -15.07
CA GLY A 225 1.51 16.32 -15.50
C GLY A 225 1.48 16.54 -17.01
N ASP A 226 0.98 15.56 -17.79
CA ASP A 226 0.80 15.64 -19.24
C ASP A 226 -0.52 16.32 -19.63
N GLY A 227 -1.18 16.98 -18.68
CA GLY A 227 -2.39 17.77 -18.93
C GLY A 227 -2.06 18.92 -19.88
N THR A 228 -2.58 18.83 -21.10
CA THR A 228 -2.44 19.79 -22.16
C THR A 228 -2.63 21.20 -21.64
N ASP A 229 -1.58 22.00 -21.75
CA ASP A 229 -1.66 23.47 -21.84
C ASP A 229 -2.39 23.77 -23.17
N ASP A 230 -3.70 23.55 -23.23
CA ASP A 230 -4.57 24.09 -24.25
C ASP A 230 -4.77 25.58 -23.92
N GLY A 231 -3.64 26.29 -24.07
CA GLY A 231 -3.61 27.74 -24.07
C GLY A 231 -4.28 28.26 -25.32
N GLN A 232 -5.32 29.03 -25.10
CA GLN A 232 -5.89 30.09 -25.91
C GLN A 232 -6.48 29.72 -27.25
#